data_90c1da91376ad771da7e59b5c76b0c05
#
_entry.id   90c1da91376ad771da7e59b5c76b0c05
#
_cell.length_a   1.000
_cell.length_b   1.000
_cell.length_c   1.000
_cell.angle_alpha   90.00
_cell.angle_beta   90.00
_cell.angle_gamma   90.00
#
_symmetry.space_group_name_H-M   'P 1'
#
loop_
_entity.id
_entity.type
_entity.pdbx_description
1 polymer ?
#
loop_
_entity_poly.entity_id
_entity_poly.type
_entity_poly.pdbx_seq_one_letter_code
_entity_poly.pdbx_strand_id
1 'polypeptide(L)'
;MKRIGPYLVLLLLLSCNPPGESQNENLAPVTAFTNVNVIPMDENHVLENQTVLISEGKITAIGDATSIKVPEQATMIDGTGKFLIPGLAEMHAHIPGTNASPEYLENTLFLYLSNGVTTIRGMLGQPSHLELREKAANNEILSPRIFTSGPSLNGNTVKTPEDAQKMVTEQKEAGYDFLKLHPGIQLEVFNELVASANEVGIPFSGHVSVHVGIRKAIEAQYGSVDHLDGYLEGLVPESANVDPTQNGFFGFNFVKYADLSLLDDLSVSTAAKNVWVVPTHALMKRWAGSLSPDEIGAEPEMKYMPRQTLEAWINNVKQFQSNAAYTVENAIAFIELRDKILKSLYNAGVGMLLGSDAPQIFNVPGFSIQHELKAMVDAGISNYDALKSGTLNPAIFFGKENEFGMVKAGHSADLILLNANPLDDISSVSSRSGVMVRGRWMPESEIQQRLAEIAAQNGY
;
A
#
# COMPACT_ATOMS: atom_id res chain seq x y z
N MET A 1 74.17 -0.72 -67.57
CA MET A 1 72.73 -0.53 -67.38
C MET A 1 72.47 -0.22 -65.91
N LYS A 2 72.28 1.07 -65.60
CA LYS A 2 72.08 1.56 -64.24
C LYS A 2 70.56 1.76 -64.07
N ARG A 3 69.94 1.09 -63.05
CA ARG A 3 68.56 1.27 -62.67
C ARG A 3 68.49 2.32 -61.59
N ILE A 4 67.78 3.42 -61.89
CA ILE A 4 67.41 4.52 -60.95
C ILE A 4 66.13 4.10 -60.25
N GLY A 5 66.11 4.02 -58.89
CA GLY A 5 64.91 3.80 -58.10
C GLY A 5 64.33 5.15 -57.69
N PRO A 6 62.99 5.27 -57.55
CA PRO A 6 62.38 6.49 -57.16
C PRO A 6 62.42 6.72 -55.63
N TYR A 7 62.79 7.93 -55.23
CA TYR A 7 62.68 8.43 -53.85
C TYR A 7 61.23 8.79 -53.53
N LEU A 8 60.67 8.14 -52.47
CA LEU A 8 59.38 8.46 -51.93
C LEU A 8 59.56 9.59 -50.90
N VAL A 9 59.05 10.78 -51.23
CA VAL A 9 59.00 11.91 -50.29
C VAL A 9 57.77 11.75 -49.41
N LEU A 10 57.98 11.48 -48.11
CA LEU A 10 56.92 11.37 -47.10
C LEU A 10 56.57 12.80 -46.59
N LEU A 11 55.48 13.37 -47.06
CA LEU A 11 54.88 14.61 -46.53
C LEU A 11 54.15 14.32 -45.19
N LEU A 12 54.74 14.74 -44.07
CA LEU A 12 54.10 14.79 -42.79
C LEU A 12 53.11 15.96 -42.76
N LEU A 13 51.81 15.64 -42.90
CA LEU A 13 50.76 16.60 -42.63
C LEU A 13 50.55 16.64 -41.09
N LEU A 14 51.04 17.70 -40.47
CA LEU A 14 50.63 18.06 -39.10
C LEU A 14 49.16 18.50 -39.10
N SER A 15 48.27 17.58 -38.71
CA SER A 15 46.90 17.90 -38.42
C SER A 15 46.80 18.63 -37.06
N CYS A 16 46.62 19.93 -37.05
CA CYS A 16 46.17 20.64 -35.88
C CYS A 16 44.71 20.29 -35.64
N ASN A 17 44.46 19.42 -34.65
CA ASN A 17 43.09 19.31 -34.10
C ASN A 17 42.74 20.62 -33.40
N PRO A 18 41.57 21.22 -33.68
CA PRO A 18 41.06 22.33 -32.87
C PRO A 18 40.80 21.80 -31.43
N PRO A 19 40.92 22.68 -30.42
CA PRO A 19 40.60 22.30 -29.05
C PRO A 19 39.15 21.75 -29.04
N GLY A 20 38.98 20.51 -28.51
CA GLY A 20 37.71 19.83 -28.46
C GLY A 20 36.65 20.72 -27.83
N GLU A 21 35.54 20.91 -28.52
CA GLU A 21 34.30 21.34 -27.92
C GLU A 21 34.05 20.41 -26.73
N SER A 22 33.96 20.98 -25.54
CA SER A 22 33.47 20.27 -24.38
C SER A 22 32.10 19.71 -24.76
N GLN A 23 31.98 18.43 -24.97
CA GLN A 23 30.69 17.78 -25.02
C GLN A 23 30.00 18.15 -23.71
N ASN A 24 29.04 19.06 -23.76
CA ASN A 24 28.05 19.19 -22.72
C ASN A 24 27.32 17.85 -22.72
N GLU A 25 27.83 16.90 -21.93
CA GLU A 25 27.06 15.73 -21.55
C GLU A 25 25.78 16.30 -20.95
N ASN A 26 24.67 16.05 -21.60
CA ASN A 26 23.35 16.33 -21.09
C ASN A 26 23.13 15.44 -19.87
N LEU A 27 23.76 15.83 -18.74
CA LEU A 27 23.60 15.11 -17.47
C LEU A 27 22.11 15.14 -17.11
N ALA A 28 21.57 13.97 -16.79
CA ALA A 28 20.20 13.86 -16.32
C ALA A 28 19.96 14.79 -15.13
N PRO A 29 18.80 15.47 -15.04
CA PRO A 29 18.48 16.35 -13.93
C PRO A 29 18.68 15.65 -12.60
N VAL A 30 19.36 16.33 -11.66
CA VAL A 30 19.60 15.82 -10.31
C VAL A 30 18.77 16.64 -9.33
N THR A 31 18.08 15.95 -8.41
CA THR A 31 17.48 16.55 -7.22
C THR A 31 18.28 16.13 -5.99
N ALA A 32 18.52 17.06 -5.08
CA ALA A 32 19.27 16.83 -3.85
C ALA A 32 18.46 17.27 -2.63
N PHE A 33 18.15 16.33 -1.73
CA PHE A 33 17.76 16.66 -0.36
C PHE A 33 19.03 16.89 0.44
N THR A 34 19.16 18.05 1.08
CA THR A 34 20.36 18.45 1.85
C THR A 34 20.03 18.66 3.31
N ASN A 35 20.98 18.37 4.20
CA ASN A 35 20.84 18.51 5.66
C ASN A 35 19.61 17.80 6.23
N VAL A 36 19.21 16.66 5.64
CA VAL A 36 17.99 15.95 6.03
C VAL A 36 18.31 14.78 6.98
N ASN A 37 17.44 14.53 7.96
CA ASN A 37 17.49 13.30 8.72
C ASN A 37 16.81 12.20 7.91
N VAL A 38 17.43 11.04 7.76
CA VAL A 38 16.88 9.93 6.97
C VAL A 38 16.51 8.78 7.88
N ILE A 39 15.30 8.26 7.71
CA ILE A 39 14.86 7.00 8.30
C ILE A 39 14.82 5.98 7.16
N PRO A 40 15.86 5.16 6.99
CA PRO A 40 16.01 4.31 5.80
C PRO A 40 15.01 3.16 5.76
N MET A 41 14.46 2.75 6.89
CA MET A 41 13.52 1.64 7.11
C MET A 41 14.13 0.23 6.99
N ASP A 42 15.46 0.10 6.88
CA ASP A 42 16.16 -1.17 7.04
C ASP A 42 16.20 -1.61 8.52
N GLU A 43 16.47 -0.66 9.43
CA GLU A 43 16.48 -0.82 10.87
C GLU A 43 15.79 0.36 11.57
N ASN A 44 15.50 0.23 12.87
CA ASN A 44 14.89 1.30 13.68
C ASN A 44 15.95 2.33 14.11
N HIS A 45 16.35 3.21 13.20
CA HIS A 45 17.34 4.27 13.45
C HIS A 45 17.12 5.50 12.56
N VAL A 46 17.78 6.58 12.91
CA VAL A 46 17.82 7.83 12.13
C VAL A 46 19.27 8.10 11.72
N LEU A 47 19.51 8.34 10.44
CA LEU A 47 20.76 8.89 9.93
C LEU A 47 20.62 10.42 9.90
N GLU A 48 21.32 11.10 10.81
CA GLU A 48 21.22 12.55 10.92
C GLU A 48 22.02 13.27 9.84
N ASN A 49 21.56 14.45 9.42
CA ASN A 49 22.28 15.38 8.57
C ASN A 49 22.85 14.77 7.28
N GLN A 50 21.99 14.10 6.51
CA GLN A 50 22.37 13.45 5.27
C GLN A 50 22.15 14.35 4.05
N THR A 51 22.87 14.04 2.95
CA THR A 51 22.52 14.43 1.59
C THR A 51 22.07 13.21 0.82
N VAL A 52 20.91 13.32 0.11
CA VAL A 52 20.35 12.28 -0.74
C VAL A 52 20.23 12.81 -2.15
N LEU A 53 20.92 12.17 -3.11
CA LEU A 53 20.89 12.55 -4.53
C LEU A 53 19.95 11.63 -5.30
N ILE A 54 19.13 12.24 -6.16
CA ILE A 54 18.17 11.57 -7.01
C ILE A 54 18.43 11.95 -8.46
N SER A 55 18.48 10.94 -9.35
CA SER A 55 18.50 11.13 -10.80
C SER A 55 17.76 9.97 -11.47
N GLU A 56 17.10 10.22 -12.59
CA GLU A 56 16.37 9.21 -13.38
C GLU A 56 15.39 8.36 -12.54
N GLY A 57 14.74 9.00 -11.58
CA GLY A 57 13.73 8.34 -10.73
C GLY A 57 14.30 7.42 -9.65
N LYS A 58 15.63 7.42 -9.44
CA LYS A 58 16.32 6.58 -8.45
C LYS A 58 17.15 7.40 -7.49
N ILE A 59 17.32 6.87 -6.28
CA ILE A 59 18.30 7.36 -5.31
C ILE A 59 19.68 6.92 -5.83
N THR A 60 20.54 7.88 -6.14
CA THR A 60 21.88 7.61 -6.69
C THR A 60 22.97 7.64 -5.63
N ALA A 61 22.79 8.44 -4.58
CA ALA A 61 23.72 8.50 -3.45
C ALA A 61 22.99 8.93 -2.16
N ILE A 62 23.50 8.46 -1.04
CA ILE A 62 23.13 8.86 0.31
C ILE A 62 24.37 8.87 1.17
N GLY A 63 24.55 9.89 2.00
CA GLY A 63 25.69 9.99 2.91
C GLY A 63 25.70 11.32 3.65
N ASP A 64 26.64 11.46 4.59
CA ASP A 64 26.83 12.67 5.38
C ASP A 64 26.91 13.93 4.49
N ALA A 65 26.22 14.99 4.91
CA ALA A 65 26.10 16.23 4.13
C ALA A 65 27.46 16.86 3.77
N THR A 66 28.50 16.58 4.55
CA THR A 66 29.85 17.06 4.27
C THR A 66 30.65 16.20 3.29
N SER A 67 30.16 14.97 3.03
CA SER A 67 30.84 13.97 2.21
C SER A 67 30.31 13.89 0.78
N ILE A 68 29.03 14.18 0.56
CA ILE A 68 28.38 14.12 -0.75
C ILE A 68 28.53 15.46 -1.47
N LYS A 69 29.17 15.42 -2.66
CA LYS A 69 29.25 16.61 -3.52
C LYS A 69 27.97 16.74 -4.33
N VAL A 70 27.19 17.76 -4.06
CA VAL A 70 25.99 18.11 -4.82
C VAL A 70 26.41 18.78 -6.14
N PRO A 71 25.93 18.32 -7.31
CA PRO A 71 26.16 18.99 -8.59
C PRO A 71 25.61 20.43 -8.58
N GLU A 72 26.33 21.38 -9.20
CA GLU A 72 25.96 22.81 -9.20
C GLU A 72 24.59 23.08 -9.83
N GLN A 73 24.16 22.25 -10.80
CA GLN A 73 22.88 22.35 -11.48
C GLN A 73 21.73 21.57 -10.80
N ALA A 74 21.99 20.94 -9.63
CA ALA A 74 20.97 20.17 -8.93
C ALA A 74 19.84 21.06 -8.38
N THR A 75 18.60 20.59 -8.48
CA THR A 75 17.49 21.18 -7.75
C THR A 75 17.65 20.83 -6.28
N MET A 76 17.85 21.83 -5.43
CA MET A 76 18.09 21.64 -4.00
C MET A 76 16.78 21.72 -3.21
N ILE A 77 16.58 20.78 -2.31
CA ILE A 77 15.49 20.74 -1.34
C ILE A 77 16.12 20.75 0.06
N ASP A 78 15.89 21.82 0.81
CA ASP A 78 16.39 21.94 2.18
C ASP A 78 15.59 21.04 3.14
N GLY A 79 16.28 20.08 3.72
CA GLY A 79 15.78 19.11 4.69
C GLY A 79 16.14 19.43 6.14
N THR A 80 16.67 20.62 6.44
CA THR A 80 17.08 21.00 7.79
C THR A 80 15.94 20.82 8.80
N GLY A 81 16.16 19.97 9.81
CA GLY A 81 15.19 19.65 10.84
C GLY A 81 14.04 18.73 10.39
N LYS A 82 14.07 18.22 9.15
CA LYS A 82 13.06 17.35 8.56
C LYS A 82 13.54 15.91 8.46
N PHE A 83 12.58 15.00 8.17
CA PHE A 83 12.81 13.56 8.11
C PHE A 83 12.39 13.01 6.76
N LEU A 84 13.31 12.36 6.07
CA LEU A 84 13.06 11.70 4.78
C LEU A 84 12.81 10.20 5.03
N ILE A 85 11.65 9.73 4.60
CA ILE A 85 11.25 8.32 4.69
C ILE A 85 10.89 7.78 3.30
N PRO A 86 10.85 6.45 3.08
CA PRO A 86 10.28 5.88 1.87
C PRO A 86 8.80 6.24 1.75
N GLY A 87 8.31 6.31 0.52
CA GLY A 87 6.88 6.39 0.26
C GLY A 87 6.12 5.18 0.82
N LEU A 88 4.89 5.42 1.25
CA LEU A 88 4.02 4.40 1.82
C LEU A 88 3.35 3.56 0.74
N ALA A 89 2.94 2.35 1.12
CA ALA A 89 2.08 1.49 0.33
C ALA A 89 0.70 1.35 1.00
N GLU A 90 -0.35 1.45 0.19
CA GLU A 90 -1.71 1.07 0.56
C GLU A 90 -1.97 -0.36 0.03
N MET A 91 -1.95 -1.34 0.93
CA MET A 91 -2.01 -2.76 0.57
C MET A 91 -3.43 -3.31 0.47
N HIS A 92 -4.44 -2.45 0.64
CA HIS A 92 -5.84 -2.74 0.31
C HIS A 92 -6.50 -1.50 -0.29
N ALA A 93 -6.17 -1.23 -1.56
CA ALA A 93 -6.70 -0.11 -2.30
C ALA A 93 -7.85 -0.52 -3.23
N HIS A 94 -8.80 0.37 -3.46
CA HIS A 94 -9.72 0.27 -4.56
C HIS A 94 -9.41 1.34 -5.62
N ILE A 95 -9.23 0.90 -6.86
CA ILE A 95 -9.03 1.77 -8.02
C ILE A 95 -10.37 1.92 -8.71
N PRO A 96 -10.82 3.14 -9.06
CA PRO A 96 -12.05 3.34 -9.81
C PRO A 96 -12.07 2.51 -11.10
N GLY A 97 -13.21 1.87 -11.36
CA GLY A 97 -13.38 1.00 -12.53
C GLY A 97 -13.69 1.76 -13.82
N THR A 98 -13.92 1.01 -14.91
CA THR A 98 -14.17 1.53 -16.26
C THR A 98 -15.38 2.46 -16.39
N ASN A 99 -16.33 2.39 -15.44
CA ASN A 99 -17.51 3.26 -15.42
C ASN A 99 -17.26 4.61 -14.73
N ALA A 100 -16.11 4.79 -14.10
CA ALA A 100 -15.73 6.04 -13.47
C ALA A 100 -15.29 7.06 -14.55
N SER A 101 -15.51 8.36 -14.27
CA SER A 101 -14.94 9.38 -15.13
C SER A 101 -13.40 9.38 -15.04
N PRO A 102 -12.69 9.74 -16.12
CA PRO A 102 -11.24 9.89 -16.07
C PRO A 102 -10.78 10.84 -14.94
N GLU A 103 -11.51 11.93 -14.74
CA GLU A 103 -11.22 12.91 -13.68
C GLU A 103 -11.32 12.28 -12.28
N TYR A 104 -12.35 11.46 -12.02
CA TYR A 104 -12.48 10.79 -10.72
C TYR A 104 -11.37 9.76 -10.48
N LEU A 105 -10.94 9.05 -11.53
CA LEU A 105 -9.79 8.15 -11.47
C LEU A 105 -8.49 8.93 -11.15
N GLU A 106 -8.21 10.00 -11.89
CA GLU A 106 -7.04 10.85 -11.68
C GLU A 106 -7.04 11.47 -10.28
N ASN A 107 -8.18 11.97 -9.80
CA ASN A 107 -8.33 12.51 -8.47
C ASN A 107 -8.07 11.44 -7.39
N THR A 108 -8.60 10.22 -7.57
CA THR A 108 -8.37 9.10 -6.63
C THR A 108 -6.88 8.76 -6.54
N LEU A 109 -6.19 8.63 -7.68
CA LEU A 109 -4.76 8.34 -7.71
C LEU A 109 -3.93 9.48 -7.08
N PHE A 110 -4.32 10.73 -7.31
CA PHE A 110 -3.68 11.88 -6.70
C PHE A 110 -3.92 11.94 -5.19
N LEU A 111 -5.11 11.61 -4.69
CA LEU A 111 -5.40 11.57 -3.25
C LEU A 111 -4.47 10.58 -2.52
N TYR A 112 -4.16 9.42 -3.11
CA TYR A 112 -3.15 8.51 -2.56
C TYR A 112 -1.78 9.20 -2.50
N LEU A 113 -1.31 9.76 -3.61
CA LEU A 113 -0.01 10.45 -3.68
C LEU A 113 0.07 11.64 -2.73
N SER A 114 -1.00 12.41 -2.59
CA SER A 114 -1.06 13.59 -1.73
C SER A 114 -0.74 13.30 -0.28
N ASN A 115 -0.89 12.05 0.16
CA ASN A 115 -0.57 11.58 1.51
C ASN A 115 0.67 10.65 1.56
N GLY A 116 1.51 10.67 0.50
CA GLY A 116 2.73 9.90 0.46
C GLY A 116 2.55 8.43 0.13
N VAL A 117 1.35 8.00 -0.29
CA VAL A 117 1.13 6.64 -0.77
C VAL A 117 1.63 6.56 -2.22
N THR A 118 2.81 5.97 -2.40
CA THR A 118 3.48 5.84 -3.69
C THR A 118 3.36 4.45 -4.31
N THR A 119 2.76 3.51 -3.59
CA THR A 119 2.45 2.15 -4.06
C THR A 119 1.04 1.78 -3.60
N ILE A 120 0.24 1.17 -4.50
CA ILE A 120 -1.10 0.66 -4.16
C ILE A 120 -1.25 -0.78 -4.64
N ARG A 121 -1.94 -1.59 -3.83
CA ARG A 121 -2.40 -2.94 -4.20
C ARG A 121 -3.92 -2.90 -4.42
N GLY A 122 -4.34 -2.92 -5.70
CA GLY A 122 -5.75 -2.89 -6.10
C GLY A 122 -6.43 -4.23 -5.82
N MET A 123 -7.35 -4.25 -4.83
CA MET A 123 -7.97 -5.46 -4.32
C MET A 123 -9.33 -5.80 -4.97
N LEU A 124 -9.72 -5.06 -6.01
CA LEU A 124 -10.89 -5.35 -6.85
C LEU A 124 -10.56 -4.95 -8.29
N GLY A 125 -9.77 -5.81 -8.96
CA GLY A 125 -9.22 -5.52 -10.26
C GLY A 125 -10.22 -5.65 -11.41
N GLN A 126 -9.87 -5.00 -12.50
CA GLN A 126 -10.60 -5.01 -13.77
C GLN A 126 -9.58 -5.01 -14.93
N PRO A 127 -9.99 -5.40 -16.16
CA PRO A 127 -9.06 -5.41 -17.30
C PRO A 127 -8.36 -4.07 -17.57
N SER A 128 -9.05 -2.94 -17.36
CA SER A 128 -8.47 -1.60 -17.51
C SER A 128 -7.34 -1.30 -16.51
N HIS A 129 -7.29 -1.99 -15.37
CA HIS A 129 -6.22 -1.77 -14.38
C HIS A 129 -4.86 -2.29 -14.84
N LEU A 130 -4.82 -3.27 -15.78
CA LEU A 130 -3.57 -3.72 -16.39
C LEU A 130 -2.94 -2.61 -17.23
N GLU A 131 -3.72 -1.95 -18.09
CA GLU A 131 -3.25 -0.80 -18.86
C GLU A 131 -2.85 0.38 -17.94
N LEU A 132 -3.64 0.63 -16.89
CA LEU A 132 -3.34 1.67 -15.92
C LEU A 132 -2.01 1.42 -15.20
N ARG A 133 -1.73 0.17 -14.84
CA ARG A 133 -0.45 -0.26 -14.25
C ARG A 133 0.73 0.05 -15.17
N GLU A 134 0.61 -0.28 -16.48
CA GLU A 134 1.66 0.00 -17.45
C GLU A 134 1.88 1.52 -17.62
N LYS A 135 0.80 2.30 -17.74
CA LYS A 135 0.89 3.77 -17.82
C LYS A 135 1.57 4.38 -16.58
N ALA A 136 1.23 3.88 -15.40
CA ALA A 136 1.87 4.31 -14.16
C ALA A 136 3.37 3.95 -14.12
N ALA A 137 3.73 2.73 -14.54
CA ALA A 137 5.12 2.27 -14.58
C ALA A 137 5.98 3.07 -15.55
N ASN A 138 5.42 3.47 -16.69
CA ASN A 138 6.08 4.27 -17.73
C ASN A 138 6.10 5.78 -17.42
N ASN A 139 5.54 6.23 -16.30
CA ASN A 139 5.36 7.67 -15.97
C ASN A 139 4.48 8.44 -16.97
N GLU A 140 3.59 7.76 -17.70
CA GLU A 140 2.64 8.39 -18.60
C GLU A 140 1.51 9.12 -17.86
N ILE A 141 1.26 8.70 -16.62
CA ILE A 141 0.29 9.31 -15.70
C ILE A 141 0.92 9.54 -14.32
N LEU A 142 0.40 10.54 -13.61
CA LEU A 142 0.74 10.77 -12.21
C LEU A 142 -0.05 9.81 -11.32
N SER A 143 0.60 8.77 -10.82
CA SER A 143 -0.02 7.67 -10.09
C SER A 143 0.97 7.02 -9.12
N PRO A 144 0.52 6.41 -8.03
CA PRO A 144 1.31 5.41 -7.33
C PRO A 144 1.74 4.27 -8.28
N ARG A 145 2.74 3.48 -7.89
CA ARG A 145 3.00 2.15 -8.44
C ARG A 145 1.77 1.27 -8.21
N ILE A 146 1.36 0.48 -9.18
CA ILE A 146 0.15 -0.33 -9.09
C ILE A 146 0.51 -1.82 -9.15
N PHE A 147 0.02 -2.58 -8.17
CA PHE A 147 -0.19 -4.02 -8.24
C PHE A 147 -1.69 -4.25 -8.26
N THR A 148 -2.19 -5.18 -9.06
CA THR A 148 -3.63 -5.39 -9.20
C THR A 148 -4.03 -6.85 -9.27
N SER A 149 -5.10 -7.19 -8.53
CA SER A 149 -5.81 -8.46 -8.74
C SER A 149 -6.58 -8.43 -10.05
N GLY A 150 -7.06 -9.60 -10.46
CA GLY A 150 -8.13 -9.69 -11.44
C GLY A 150 -9.52 -9.43 -10.84
N PRO A 151 -10.59 -9.67 -11.62
CA PRO A 151 -11.96 -9.68 -11.11
C PRO A 151 -12.14 -10.64 -9.93
N SER A 152 -13.04 -10.27 -9.02
CA SER A 152 -13.28 -10.99 -7.77
C SER A 152 -13.69 -12.44 -7.98
N LEU A 153 -13.04 -13.37 -7.25
CA LEU A 153 -13.52 -14.73 -7.06
C LEU A 153 -14.38 -14.78 -5.78
N ASN A 154 -15.65 -15.08 -5.92
CA ASN A 154 -16.63 -15.11 -4.82
C ASN A 154 -17.71 -16.16 -5.08
N GLY A 155 -18.61 -16.39 -4.12
CA GLY A 155 -19.67 -17.40 -4.25
C GLY A 155 -20.65 -17.22 -5.43
N ASN A 156 -20.63 -16.08 -6.13
CA ASN A 156 -21.43 -15.85 -7.32
C ASN A 156 -20.64 -16.07 -8.62
N THR A 157 -19.33 -15.85 -8.61
CA THR A 157 -18.47 -15.94 -9.80
C THR A 157 -17.80 -17.30 -9.96
N VAL A 158 -17.55 -18.02 -8.85
CA VAL A 158 -16.99 -19.37 -8.84
C VAL A 158 -17.93 -20.29 -8.06
N LYS A 159 -18.81 -20.99 -8.79
CA LYS A 159 -19.85 -21.87 -8.20
C LYS A 159 -19.45 -23.33 -8.19
N THR A 160 -18.55 -23.71 -9.09
CA THR A 160 -18.04 -25.08 -9.24
C THR A 160 -16.51 -25.09 -9.23
N PRO A 161 -15.88 -26.25 -8.98
CA PRO A 161 -14.44 -26.43 -9.15
C PRO A 161 -13.94 -26.02 -10.53
N GLU A 162 -14.69 -26.31 -11.59
CA GLU A 162 -14.34 -25.96 -12.97
C GLU A 162 -14.35 -24.44 -13.20
N ASP A 163 -15.30 -23.72 -12.60
CA ASP A 163 -15.32 -22.24 -12.62
C ASP A 163 -14.05 -21.68 -11.97
N ALA A 164 -13.63 -22.26 -10.83
CA ALA A 164 -12.45 -21.84 -10.10
C ALA A 164 -11.18 -22.06 -10.95
N GLN A 165 -10.97 -23.28 -11.49
CA GLN A 165 -9.85 -23.60 -12.35
C GLN A 165 -9.78 -22.65 -13.55
N LYS A 166 -10.90 -22.44 -14.23
CA LYS A 166 -10.99 -21.53 -15.39
C LYS A 166 -10.60 -20.11 -15.03
N MET A 167 -11.23 -19.51 -14.00
CA MET A 167 -10.96 -18.13 -13.62
C MET A 167 -9.53 -17.91 -13.14
N VAL A 168 -8.96 -18.87 -12.40
CA VAL A 168 -7.56 -18.82 -11.96
C VAL A 168 -6.62 -18.79 -13.16
N THR A 169 -6.82 -19.69 -14.12
CA THR A 169 -5.99 -19.77 -15.34
C THR A 169 -6.11 -18.49 -16.17
N GLU A 170 -7.33 -18.04 -16.46
CA GLU A 170 -7.58 -16.82 -17.23
C GLU A 170 -6.93 -15.58 -16.58
N GLN A 171 -7.00 -15.43 -15.25
CA GLN A 171 -6.40 -14.30 -14.56
C GLN A 171 -4.86 -14.36 -14.59
N LYS A 172 -4.28 -15.56 -14.46
CA LYS A 172 -2.83 -15.74 -14.62
C LYS A 172 -2.36 -15.38 -16.04
N GLU A 173 -3.05 -15.86 -17.05
CA GLU A 173 -2.74 -15.61 -18.47
C GLU A 173 -2.90 -14.12 -18.82
N ALA A 174 -3.87 -13.44 -18.23
CA ALA A 174 -4.07 -11.99 -18.40
C ALA A 174 -2.95 -11.15 -17.74
N GLY A 175 -2.14 -11.74 -16.86
CA GLY A 175 -1.00 -11.08 -16.23
C GLY A 175 -1.35 -10.28 -14.97
N TYR A 176 -2.41 -10.64 -14.26
CA TYR A 176 -2.69 -10.09 -12.93
C TYR A 176 -1.64 -10.56 -11.91
N ASP A 177 -1.39 -9.71 -10.91
CA ASP A 177 -0.34 -9.96 -9.91
C ASP A 177 -0.76 -11.02 -8.88
N PHE A 178 -2.07 -11.12 -8.59
CA PHE A 178 -2.64 -12.05 -7.62
C PHE A 178 -4.15 -12.23 -7.82
N LEU A 179 -4.74 -13.23 -7.13
CA LEU A 179 -6.19 -13.45 -7.09
C LEU A 179 -6.79 -12.78 -5.86
N LYS A 180 -7.92 -12.07 -6.01
CA LYS A 180 -8.71 -11.55 -4.89
C LYS A 180 -9.88 -12.47 -4.58
N LEU A 181 -9.86 -13.04 -3.38
CA LEU A 181 -10.94 -13.85 -2.86
C LEU A 181 -11.90 -12.99 -2.04
N HIS A 182 -13.21 -13.21 -2.26
CA HIS A 182 -14.30 -12.60 -1.51
C HIS A 182 -15.19 -13.66 -0.86
N PRO A 183 -16.14 -13.28 0.04
CA PRO A 183 -17.00 -14.22 0.73
C PRO A 183 -17.86 -15.12 -0.19
N GLY A 184 -18.37 -16.23 0.37
CA GLY A 184 -19.34 -17.11 -0.26
C GLY A 184 -18.76 -18.31 -1.01
N ILE A 185 -17.45 -18.40 -1.17
CA ILE A 185 -16.77 -19.55 -1.80
C ILE A 185 -16.98 -20.78 -0.92
N GLN A 186 -17.50 -21.87 -1.52
CA GLN A 186 -17.68 -23.15 -0.83
C GLN A 186 -16.37 -23.90 -0.69
N LEU A 187 -16.22 -24.75 0.33
CA LEU A 187 -14.96 -25.44 0.65
C LEU A 187 -14.43 -26.28 -0.53
N GLU A 188 -15.27 -27.01 -1.25
CA GLU A 188 -14.87 -27.81 -2.41
C GLU A 188 -14.28 -26.92 -3.52
N VAL A 189 -14.96 -25.82 -3.84
CA VAL A 189 -14.51 -24.82 -4.84
C VAL A 189 -13.21 -24.16 -4.40
N PHE A 190 -13.08 -23.84 -3.10
CA PHE A 190 -11.87 -23.28 -2.53
C PHE A 190 -10.67 -24.23 -2.67
N ASN A 191 -10.87 -25.54 -2.42
CA ASN A 191 -9.78 -26.52 -2.56
C ASN A 191 -9.27 -26.59 -4.00
N GLU A 192 -10.16 -26.57 -4.99
CA GLU A 192 -9.77 -26.53 -6.41
C GLU A 192 -9.08 -25.21 -6.78
N LEU A 193 -9.61 -24.05 -6.27
CA LEU A 193 -9.00 -22.74 -6.48
C LEU A 193 -7.53 -22.75 -6.00
N VAL A 194 -7.29 -23.28 -4.80
CA VAL A 194 -5.92 -23.38 -4.23
C VAL A 194 -5.04 -24.31 -5.07
N ALA A 195 -5.56 -25.48 -5.50
CA ALA A 195 -4.82 -26.40 -6.35
C ALA A 195 -4.44 -25.74 -7.67
N SER A 196 -5.39 -25.14 -8.37
CA SER A 196 -5.18 -24.43 -9.64
C SER A 196 -4.24 -23.24 -9.48
N ALA A 197 -4.39 -22.44 -8.41
CA ALA A 197 -3.51 -21.29 -8.16
C ALA A 197 -2.04 -21.71 -7.95
N ASN A 198 -1.81 -22.80 -7.22
CA ASN A 198 -0.48 -23.37 -7.01
C ASN A 198 0.10 -23.95 -8.31
N GLU A 199 -0.72 -24.62 -9.13
CA GLU A 199 -0.28 -25.19 -10.41
C GLU A 199 0.21 -24.10 -11.37
N VAL A 200 -0.55 -22.99 -11.51
CA VAL A 200 -0.16 -21.90 -12.42
C VAL A 200 0.77 -20.86 -11.78
N GLY A 201 1.03 -20.97 -10.48
CA GLY A 201 1.92 -20.08 -9.75
C GLY A 201 1.39 -18.64 -9.66
N ILE A 202 0.13 -18.45 -9.24
CA ILE A 202 -0.45 -17.15 -8.93
C ILE A 202 -0.85 -17.10 -7.45
N PRO A 203 -0.36 -16.12 -6.65
CA PRO A 203 -0.77 -15.99 -5.26
C PRO A 203 -2.22 -15.54 -5.13
N PHE A 204 -2.83 -15.78 -3.97
CA PHE A 204 -4.20 -15.37 -3.67
C PHE A 204 -4.28 -14.76 -2.27
N SER A 205 -5.16 -13.76 -2.13
CA SER A 205 -5.32 -12.95 -0.91
C SER A 205 -6.77 -12.48 -0.77
N GLY A 206 -7.12 -11.97 0.38
CA GLY A 206 -8.40 -11.29 0.59
C GLY A 206 -9.20 -11.82 1.77
N HIS A 207 -10.51 -11.97 1.55
CA HIS A 207 -11.45 -12.45 2.57
C HIS A 207 -11.33 -13.96 2.79
N VAL A 208 -11.71 -14.37 4.00
CA VAL A 208 -11.87 -15.78 4.34
C VAL A 208 -13.37 -16.13 4.35
N SER A 209 -13.79 -16.97 3.41
CA SER A 209 -15.18 -17.43 3.39
C SER A 209 -15.51 -18.21 4.66
N VAL A 210 -16.66 -17.94 5.25
CA VAL A 210 -17.19 -18.66 6.42
C VAL A 210 -17.29 -20.16 6.20
N HIS A 211 -17.49 -20.59 4.95
CA HIS A 211 -17.53 -22.02 4.56
C HIS A 211 -16.14 -22.68 4.52
N VAL A 212 -15.08 -21.88 4.54
CA VAL A 212 -13.67 -22.31 4.54
C VAL A 212 -13.09 -22.23 5.95
N GLY A 213 -13.25 -21.08 6.60
CA GLY A 213 -12.71 -20.78 7.91
C GLY A 213 -11.22 -20.46 7.91
N ILE A 214 -10.79 -19.70 8.94
CA ILE A 214 -9.43 -19.16 9.02
C ILE A 214 -8.34 -20.22 9.06
N ARG A 215 -8.57 -21.35 9.76
CA ARG A 215 -7.56 -22.42 9.86
C ARG A 215 -7.24 -23.04 8.50
N LYS A 216 -8.25 -23.24 7.66
CA LYS A 216 -8.07 -23.71 6.27
C LYS A 216 -7.38 -22.68 5.38
N ALA A 217 -7.71 -21.40 5.54
CA ALA A 217 -7.04 -20.32 4.82
C ALA A 217 -5.55 -20.26 5.18
N ILE A 218 -5.20 -20.42 6.47
CA ILE A 218 -3.80 -20.49 6.94
C ILE A 218 -3.09 -21.73 6.37
N GLU A 219 -3.72 -22.92 6.43
CA GLU A 219 -3.17 -24.14 5.84
C GLU A 219 -2.90 -24.01 4.34
N ALA A 220 -3.77 -23.31 3.62
CA ALA A 220 -3.66 -23.04 2.19
C ALA A 220 -2.60 -21.97 1.85
N GLN A 221 -1.96 -21.37 2.87
CA GLN A 221 -0.93 -20.35 2.69
C GLN A 221 -1.42 -19.14 1.87
N TYR A 222 -2.53 -18.51 2.31
CA TYR A 222 -2.92 -17.21 1.77
C TYR A 222 -1.71 -16.28 1.71
N GLY A 223 -1.56 -15.50 0.65
CA GLY A 223 -0.55 -14.44 0.63
C GLY A 223 -0.84 -13.42 1.74
N SER A 224 -2.08 -12.93 1.82
CA SER A 224 -2.56 -12.17 2.98
C SER A 224 -4.02 -12.47 3.30
N VAL A 225 -4.36 -12.45 4.59
CA VAL A 225 -5.74 -12.33 5.08
C VAL A 225 -6.01 -10.86 5.35
N ASP A 226 -7.02 -10.33 4.68
CA ASP A 226 -7.39 -8.92 4.80
C ASP A 226 -8.53 -8.75 5.82
N HIS A 227 -8.65 -7.57 6.43
CA HIS A 227 -9.68 -7.21 7.41
C HIS A 227 -9.66 -8.02 8.71
N LEU A 228 -8.63 -8.81 9.00
CA LEU A 228 -8.63 -9.85 10.03
C LEU A 228 -9.82 -10.81 9.89
N ASP A 229 -10.27 -11.05 8.65
CA ASP A 229 -11.45 -11.83 8.35
C ASP A 229 -11.27 -13.30 8.76
N GLY A 230 -12.26 -13.88 9.43
CA GLY A 230 -12.23 -15.23 9.96
C GLY A 230 -11.46 -15.40 11.28
N TYR A 231 -10.62 -14.44 11.71
CA TYR A 231 -9.87 -14.58 12.98
C TYR A 231 -10.79 -14.60 14.20
N LEU A 232 -11.81 -13.72 14.24
CA LEU A 232 -12.76 -13.69 15.35
C LEU A 232 -13.56 -14.99 15.38
N GLU A 233 -14.02 -15.50 14.25
CA GLU A 233 -14.71 -16.77 14.11
C GLU A 233 -13.81 -17.94 14.54
N GLY A 234 -12.51 -17.86 14.28
CA GLY A 234 -11.51 -18.85 14.72
C GLY A 234 -11.31 -18.91 16.21
N LEU A 235 -11.80 -17.92 16.97
CA LEU A 235 -11.82 -17.89 18.42
C LEU A 235 -13.12 -18.46 19.04
N VAL A 236 -14.08 -18.84 18.22
CA VAL A 236 -15.33 -19.42 18.71
C VAL A 236 -15.12 -20.94 18.87
N PRO A 237 -15.17 -21.49 20.10
CA PRO A 237 -14.98 -22.91 20.32
C PRO A 237 -16.18 -23.70 19.79
N GLU A 238 -15.96 -24.93 19.33
CA GLU A 238 -17.03 -25.81 18.82
C GLU A 238 -18.13 -26.01 19.88
N SER A 239 -17.79 -25.98 21.17
CA SER A 239 -18.74 -26.11 22.28
C SER A 239 -19.76 -24.99 22.35
N ALA A 240 -19.52 -23.84 21.69
CA ALA A 240 -20.51 -22.76 21.57
C ALA A 240 -21.73 -23.17 20.73
N ASN A 241 -21.57 -24.18 19.88
CA ASN A 241 -22.63 -24.74 19.02
C ASN A 241 -23.45 -23.69 18.28
N VAL A 242 -22.76 -22.73 17.67
CA VAL A 242 -23.35 -21.65 16.85
C VAL A 242 -23.22 -21.95 15.36
N ASP A 243 -24.19 -21.51 14.57
CA ASP A 243 -24.12 -21.60 13.11
C ASP A 243 -23.08 -20.58 12.59
N PRO A 244 -21.97 -21.00 11.96
CA PRO A 244 -20.95 -20.10 11.46
C PRO A 244 -21.46 -19.02 10.49
N THR A 245 -22.55 -19.30 9.77
CA THR A 245 -23.14 -18.36 8.81
C THR A 245 -23.89 -17.20 9.47
N GLN A 246 -24.11 -17.27 10.80
CA GLN A 246 -24.74 -16.20 11.58
C GLN A 246 -23.73 -15.26 12.25
N ASN A 247 -22.46 -15.28 11.80
CA ASN A 247 -21.37 -14.48 12.34
C ASN A 247 -21.61 -12.94 12.28
N GLY A 248 -22.48 -12.48 11.36
CA GLY A 248 -22.73 -11.07 11.12
C GLY A 248 -21.55 -10.39 10.39
N PHE A 249 -21.42 -9.09 10.58
CA PHE A 249 -20.37 -8.30 9.95
C PHE A 249 -19.00 -8.62 10.58
N PHE A 250 -18.14 -9.33 9.85
CA PHE A 250 -16.79 -9.75 10.30
C PHE A 250 -16.75 -10.36 11.70
N GLY A 251 -17.71 -11.22 12.02
CA GLY A 251 -17.78 -11.89 13.32
C GLY A 251 -18.45 -11.05 14.42
N PHE A 252 -19.04 -9.90 14.13
CA PHE A 252 -19.63 -8.99 15.13
C PHE A 252 -20.61 -9.70 16.08
N ASN A 253 -21.43 -10.62 15.56
CA ASN A 253 -22.39 -11.38 16.36
C ASN A 253 -21.74 -12.41 17.31
N PHE A 254 -20.47 -12.72 17.06
CA PHE A 254 -19.74 -13.80 17.76
C PHE A 254 -18.81 -13.30 18.86
N VAL A 255 -18.65 -11.99 19.03
CA VAL A 255 -17.78 -11.38 20.06
C VAL A 255 -17.97 -12.03 21.46
N LYS A 256 -19.22 -12.26 21.84
CA LYS A 256 -19.57 -12.87 23.15
C LYS A 256 -19.21 -14.35 23.30
N TYR A 257 -18.87 -15.03 22.23
CA TYR A 257 -18.48 -16.43 22.21
C TYR A 257 -16.97 -16.65 22.09
N ALA A 258 -16.20 -15.56 21.88
CA ALA A 258 -14.78 -15.65 21.66
C ALA A 258 -14.04 -16.17 22.91
N ASP A 259 -13.26 -17.22 22.72
CA ASP A 259 -12.35 -17.79 23.71
C ASP A 259 -10.92 -17.37 23.39
N LEU A 260 -10.40 -16.42 24.18
CA LEU A 260 -9.04 -15.89 23.99
C LEU A 260 -7.93 -16.95 24.21
N SER A 261 -8.24 -18.10 24.84
CA SER A 261 -7.25 -19.17 24.99
C SER A 261 -6.85 -19.81 23.66
N LEU A 262 -7.66 -19.61 22.60
CA LEU A 262 -7.40 -20.09 21.23
C LEU A 262 -6.52 -19.13 20.42
N LEU A 263 -6.30 -17.91 20.91
CA LEU A 263 -5.69 -16.83 20.13
C LEU A 263 -4.21 -17.05 19.85
N ASP A 264 -3.45 -17.50 20.85
CA ASP A 264 -2.01 -17.73 20.71
C ASP A 264 -1.71 -18.83 19.68
N ASP A 265 -2.45 -19.97 19.74
CA ASP A 265 -2.30 -21.05 18.77
C ASP A 265 -2.60 -20.58 17.34
N LEU A 266 -3.67 -19.81 17.18
CA LEU A 266 -4.05 -19.25 15.87
C LEU A 266 -2.99 -18.28 15.33
N SER A 267 -2.44 -17.42 16.19
CA SER A 267 -1.40 -16.46 15.83
C SER A 267 -0.09 -17.13 15.43
N VAL A 268 0.36 -18.12 16.23
CA VAL A 268 1.57 -18.92 15.95
C VAL A 268 1.39 -19.72 14.65
N SER A 269 0.22 -20.30 14.40
CA SER A 269 -0.07 -21.03 13.17
C SER A 269 -0.01 -20.12 11.95
N THR A 270 -0.51 -18.88 12.07
CA THR A 270 -0.45 -17.85 10.99
C THR A 270 1.00 -17.51 10.66
N ALA A 271 1.82 -17.23 11.67
CA ALA A 271 3.23 -16.91 11.49
C ALA A 271 4.02 -18.08 10.87
N ALA A 272 3.78 -19.32 11.35
CA ALA A 272 4.47 -20.53 10.88
C ALA A 272 4.18 -20.84 9.39
N LYS A 273 3.06 -20.36 8.86
CA LYS A 273 2.66 -20.52 7.45
C LYS A 273 3.00 -19.32 6.57
N ASN A 274 3.69 -18.30 7.11
CA ASN A 274 4.03 -17.05 6.41
C ASN A 274 2.81 -16.35 5.80
N VAL A 275 1.66 -16.43 6.43
CA VAL A 275 0.46 -15.70 6.02
C VAL A 275 0.56 -14.29 6.57
N TRP A 276 0.46 -13.30 5.68
CA TRP A 276 0.46 -11.88 6.06
C TRP A 276 -0.94 -11.41 6.43
N VAL A 277 -1.04 -10.27 7.11
CA VAL A 277 -2.34 -9.65 7.40
C VAL A 277 -2.37 -8.18 6.97
N VAL A 278 -3.53 -7.75 6.43
CA VAL A 278 -3.87 -6.37 6.20
C VAL A 278 -5.05 -6.03 7.10
N PRO A 279 -4.84 -5.36 8.25
CA PRO A 279 -5.87 -5.26 9.28
C PRO A 279 -7.09 -4.46 8.87
N THR A 280 -6.91 -3.39 8.09
CA THR A 280 -7.93 -2.37 7.76
C THR A 280 -8.72 -1.94 9.00
N HIS A 281 -8.00 -1.74 10.09
CA HIS A 281 -8.59 -1.57 11.40
C HIS A 281 -9.31 -0.22 11.54
N ALA A 282 -8.79 0.81 10.84
CA ALA A 282 -9.47 2.10 10.72
C ALA A 282 -10.86 1.95 10.09
N LEU A 283 -11.02 1.09 9.07
CA LEU A 283 -12.33 0.80 8.47
C LEU A 283 -13.29 0.25 9.51
N MET A 284 -12.86 -0.73 10.29
CA MET A 284 -13.72 -1.37 11.29
C MET A 284 -14.12 -0.42 12.39
N LYS A 285 -13.21 0.45 12.86
CA LYS A 285 -13.50 1.51 13.83
C LYS A 285 -14.54 2.51 13.32
N ARG A 286 -14.49 2.85 12.01
CA ARG A 286 -15.41 3.79 11.36
C ARG A 286 -16.76 3.16 11.00
N TRP A 287 -16.78 1.91 10.64
CA TRP A 287 -18.02 1.22 10.21
C TRP A 287 -18.78 0.59 11.36
N ALA A 288 -18.11 -0.22 12.18
CA ALA A 288 -18.72 -1.04 13.23
C ALA A 288 -18.40 -0.56 14.66
N GLY A 289 -17.60 0.50 14.81
CA GLY A 289 -17.31 1.12 16.10
C GLY A 289 -18.45 1.96 16.65
N SER A 290 -18.19 2.63 17.77
CA SER A 290 -19.20 3.41 18.51
C SER A 290 -19.25 4.89 18.10
N LEU A 291 -18.48 5.31 17.09
CA LEU A 291 -18.45 6.71 16.66
C LEU A 291 -19.73 7.10 15.91
N SER A 292 -20.13 8.36 16.04
CA SER A 292 -21.25 8.90 15.28
C SER A 292 -20.90 9.02 13.80
N PRO A 293 -21.71 8.45 12.87
CA PRO A 293 -21.46 8.58 11.43
C PRO A 293 -21.55 10.03 10.94
N ASP A 294 -22.34 10.88 11.60
CA ASP A 294 -22.42 12.31 11.26
C ASP A 294 -21.14 13.07 11.70
N GLU A 295 -20.54 12.71 12.84
CA GLU A 295 -19.26 13.28 13.29
C GLU A 295 -18.11 12.86 12.39
N ILE A 296 -18.01 11.57 12.03
CA ILE A 296 -16.99 11.10 11.09
C ILE A 296 -17.19 11.78 9.71
N GLY A 297 -18.45 11.89 9.25
CA GLY A 297 -18.79 12.55 8.00
C GLY A 297 -18.45 14.05 7.96
N ALA A 298 -18.19 14.68 9.10
CA ALA A 298 -17.76 16.08 9.22
C ALA A 298 -16.23 16.25 9.29
N GLU A 299 -15.45 15.17 9.25
CA GLU A 299 -13.98 15.25 9.25
C GLU A 299 -13.45 15.98 8.01
N PRO A 300 -12.31 16.70 8.13
CA PRO A 300 -11.84 17.64 7.11
C PRO A 300 -11.58 16.99 5.73
N GLU A 301 -11.18 15.74 5.68
CA GLU A 301 -10.87 15.01 4.44
C GLU A 301 -12.10 14.56 3.65
N MET A 302 -13.29 14.54 4.27
CA MET A 302 -14.53 14.12 3.59
C MET A 302 -14.89 15.01 2.42
N LYS A 303 -14.42 16.26 2.38
CA LYS A 303 -14.59 17.19 1.25
C LYS A 303 -13.93 16.70 -0.06
N TYR A 304 -13.00 15.77 0.01
CA TYR A 304 -12.34 15.20 -1.17
C TYR A 304 -13.14 14.07 -1.82
N MET A 305 -14.25 13.68 -1.22
CA MET A 305 -15.15 12.68 -1.78
C MET A 305 -16.42 13.31 -2.33
N PRO A 306 -17.02 12.74 -3.39
CA PRO A 306 -18.31 13.19 -3.90
C PRO A 306 -19.38 13.16 -2.80
N ARG A 307 -20.23 14.20 -2.73
CA ARG A 307 -21.29 14.32 -1.70
C ARG A 307 -22.19 13.09 -1.65
N GLN A 308 -22.56 12.55 -2.80
CA GLN A 308 -23.39 11.34 -2.87
C GLN A 308 -22.72 10.13 -2.22
N THR A 309 -21.39 10.00 -2.38
CA THR A 309 -20.61 8.94 -1.74
C THR A 309 -20.61 9.11 -0.22
N LEU A 310 -20.40 10.31 0.26
CA LEU A 310 -20.42 10.62 1.70
C LEU A 310 -21.80 10.35 2.33
N GLU A 311 -22.87 10.79 1.67
CA GLU A 311 -24.25 10.50 2.10
C GLU A 311 -24.52 8.99 2.16
N ALA A 312 -24.06 8.24 1.18
CA ALA A 312 -24.18 6.78 1.15
C ALA A 312 -23.42 6.13 2.31
N TRP A 313 -22.20 6.60 2.63
CA TRP A 313 -21.42 6.13 3.77
C TRP A 313 -22.12 6.38 5.10
N ILE A 314 -22.61 7.61 5.34
CA ILE A 314 -23.36 7.95 6.53
C ILE A 314 -24.58 7.03 6.69
N ASN A 315 -25.34 6.83 5.60
CA ASN A 315 -26.53 6.00 5.64
C ASN A 315 -26.21 4.52 5.90
N ASN A 316 -25.12 3.99 5.31
CA ASN A 316 -24.70 2.61 5.52
C ASN A 316 -24.33 2.35 6.99
N VAL A 317 -23.61 3.27 7.62
CA VAL A 317 -23.25 3.13 9.05
C VAL A 317 -24.48 3.30 9.95
N LYS A 318 -25.38 4.25 9.66
CA LYS A 318 -26.67 4.39 10.39
C LYS A 318 -27.50 3.10 10.26
N GLN A 319 -27.54 2.50 9.07
CA GLN A 319 -28.23 1.22 8.87
C GLN A 319 -27.60 0.09 9.68
N PHE A 320 -26.26 -0.01 9.71
CA PHE A 320 -25.56 -0.98 10.54
C PHE A 320 -25.86 -0.76 12.05
N GLN A 321 -25.81 0.48 12.52
CA GLN A 321 -26.08 0.85 13.91
C GLN A 321 -27.56 0.67 14.30
N SER A 322 -28.47 0.59 13.33
CA SER A 322 -29.89 0.28 13.57
C SER A 322 -30.20 -1.22 13.67
N ASN A 323 -29.24 -2.10 13.42
CA ASN A 323 -29.40 -3.56 13.52
C ASN A 323 -29.64 -3.95 14.98
N ALA A 324 -30.51 -4.93 15.20
CA ALA A 324 -30.85 -5.42 16.57
C ALA A 324 -29.64 -6.01 17.33
N ALA A 325 -28.61 -6.47 16.61
CA ALA A 325 -27.37 -6.96 17.21
C ALA A 325 -26.41 -5.83 17.66
N TYR A 326 -26.63 -4.61 17.18
CA TYR A 326 -25.75 -3.49 17.51
C TYR A 326 -26.16 -2.86 18.84
N THR A 327 -25.22 -2.75 19.75
CA THR A 327 -25.22 -1.82 20.89
C THR A 327 -23.84 -1.18 20.98
N VAL A 328 -23.75 -0.03 21.66
CA VAL A 328 -22.45 0.64 21.87
C VAL A 328 -21.46 -0.28 22.60
N GLU A 329 -21.95 -1.06 23.56
CA GLU A 329 -21.13 -2.01 24.32
C GLU A 329 -20.59 -3.12 23.42
N ASN A 330 -21.43 -3.67 22.53
CA ASN A 330 -20.99 -4.69 21.57
C ASN A 330 -19.98 -4.10 20.56
N ALA A 331 -20.18 -2.86 20.11
CA ALA A 331 -19.26 -2.18 19.21
C ALA A 331 -17.88 -1.96 19.85
N ILE A 332 -17.85 -1.51 21.11
CA ILE A 332 -16.61 -1.37 21.88
C ILE A 332 -15.94 -2.73 22.04
N ALA A 333 -16.66 -3.76 22.50
CA ALA A 333 -16.11 -5.11 22.68
C ALA A 333 -15.58 -5.71 21.37
N PHE A 334 -16.25 -5.44 20.23
CA PHE A 334 -15.78 -5.87 18.91
C PHE A 334 -14.44 -5.25 18.55
N ILE A 335 -14.28 -3.94 18.72
CA ILE A 335 -13.01 -3.26 18.42
C ILE A 335 -11.90 -3.70 19.38
N GLU A 336 -12.18 -3.80 20.70
CA GLU A 336 -11.20 -4.27 21.69
C GLU A 336 -10.73 -5.71 21.41
N LEU A 337 -11.62 -6.59 20.96
CA LEU A 337 -11.25 -7.95 20.58
C LEU A 337 -10.35 -7.97 19.35
N ARG A 338 -10.63 -7.12 18.36
CA ARG A 338 -9.79 -6.97 17.17
C ARG A 338 -8.42 -6.38 17.51
N ASP A 339 -8.35 -5.40 18.43
CA ASP A 339 -7.07 -4.88 18.94
C ASP A 339 -6.23 -6.02 19.57
N LYS A 340 -6.85 -6.91 20.36
CA LYS A 340 -6.18 -8.08 20.96
C LYS A 340 -5.71 -9.08 19.89
N ILE A 341 -6.54 -9.37 18.89
CA ILE A 341 -6.18 -10.24 17.75
C ILE A 341 -4.97 -9.66 17.01
N LEU A 342 -5.03 -8.39 16.65
CA LEU A 342 -3.94 -7.71 15.93
C LEU A 342 -2.64 -7.72 16.75
N LYS A 343 -2.72 -7.43 18.05
CA LYS A 343 -1.57 -7.46 18.95
C LYS A 343 -0.96 -8.85 19.10
N SER A 344 -1.79 -9.90 19.21
CA SER A 344 -1.31 -11.29 19.31
C SER A 344 -0.60 -11.73 18.03
N LEU A 345 -1.18 -11.43 16.84
CA LEU A 345 -0.57 -11.70 15.55
C LEU A 345 0.80 -11.00 15.43
N TYR A 346 0.88 -9.72 15.80
CA TYR A 346 2.13 -8.96 15.81
C TYR A 346 3.18 -9.61 16.74
N ASN A 347 2.80 -9.97 17.97
CA ASN A 347 3.70 -10.60 18.95
C ASN A 347 4.19 -11.98 18.49
N ALA A 348 3.39 -12.70 17.71
CA ALA A 348 3.75 -13.99 17.11
C ALA A 348 4.68 -13.83 15.87
N GLY A 349 4.97 -12.60 15.43
CA GLY A 349 5.82 -12.32 14.27
C GLY A 349 5.12 -12.46 12.92
N VAL A 350 3.80 -12.38 12.88
CA VAL A 350 3.03 -12.36 11.63
C VAL A 350 3.39 -11.09 10.83
N GLY A 351 3.64 -11.25 9.54
CA GLY A 351 3.90 -10.12 8.63
C GLY A 351 2.70 -9.18 8.55
N MET A 352 2.93 -7.88 8.82
CA MET A 352 1.90 -6.84 8.77
C MET A 352 2.03 -6.01 7.50
N LEU A 353 0.91 -5.69 6.86
CA LEU A 353 0.82 -4.83 5.69
C LEU A 353 -0.17 -3.71 5.96
N LEU A 354 0.26 -2.48 5.72
CA LEU A 354 -0.55 -1.28 5.89
C LEU A 354 -1.62 -1.22 4.80
N GLY A 355 -2.88 -1.12 5.17
CA GLY A 355 -3.98 -1.00 4.23
C GLY A 355 -5.27 -0.59 4.91
N SER A 356 -6.02 0.31 4.26
CA SER A 356 -7.21 0.95 4.85
C SER A 356 -8.52 0.61 4.15
N ASP A 357 -8.46 -0.02 2.97
CA ASP A 357 -9.62 -0.32 2.13
C ASP A 357 -10.29 0.94 1.52
N ALA A 358 -9.47 1.94 1.16
CA ALA A 358 -9.96 3.18 0.57
C ALA A 358 -10.15 3.05 -0.96
N PRO A 359 -11.16 3.77 -1.55
CA PRO A 359 -12.27 4.48 -0.90
C PRO A 359 -13.40 3.53 -0.46
N GLN A 360 -13.60 3.42 0.84
CA GLN A 360 -14.62 2.58 1.46
C GLN A 360 -15.04 3.20 2.80
N ILE A 361 -16.29 3.26 3.12
CA ILE A 361 -16.91 3.81 4.34
C ILE A 361 -16.00 4.76 5.16
N PHE A 362 -16.06 6.05 4.85
CA PHE A 362 -15.26 7.13 5.44
C PHE A 362 -13.74 7.03 5.30
N ASN A 363 -13.23 6.03 4.58
CA ASN A 363 -11.81 5.94 4.25
C ASN A 363 -11.54 6.67 2.94
N VAL A 364 -11.04 7.89 3.04
CA VAL A 364 -10.65 8.71 1.90
C VAL A 364 -9.26 8.27 1.42
N PRO A 365 -9.04 8.02 0.11
CA PRO A 365 -7.75 7.59 -0.41
C PRO A 365 -6.58 8.43 0.10
N GLY A 366 -5.55 7.78 0.59
CA GLY A 366 -4.37 8.41 1.16
C GLY A 366 -4.55 8.92 2.60
N PHE A 367 -5.64 9.61 2.92
CA PHE A 367 -5.92 10.11 4.28
C PHE A 367 -6.15 8.96 5.27
N SER A 368 -6.87 7.94 4.86
CA SER A 368 -7.18 6.76 5.68
C SER A 368 -5.96 5.99 6.15
N ILE A 369 -4.83 6.07 5.45
CA ILE A 369 -3.56 5.45 5.87
C ILE A 369 -3.06 6.03 7.21
N GLN A 370 -3.29 7.32 7.44
CA GLN A 370 -2.91 7.96 8.71
C GLN A 370 -3.75 7.41 9.87
N HIS A 371 -5.04 7.17 9.61
CA HIS A 371 -5.94 6.54 10.59
C HIS A 371 -5.56 5.08 10.85
N GLU A 372 -5.14 4.36 9.81
CA GLU A 372 -4.70 2.96 9.96
C GLU A 372 -3.38 2.85 10.73
N LEU A 373 -2.38 3.68 10.41
CA LEU A 373 -1.13 3.75 11.17
C LEU A 373 -1.39 4.02 12.65
N LYS A 374 -2.26 5.01 12.94
CA LYS A 374 -2.65 5.30 14.33
C LYS A 374 -3.38 4.12 14.97
N ALA A 375 -4.30 3.49 14.28
CA ALA A 375 -5.05 2.35 14.79
C ALA A 375 -4.14 1.15 15.12
N MET A 376 -3.12 0.90 14.28
CA MET A 376 -2.10 -0.13 14.55
C MET A 376 -1.27 0.20 15.81
N VAL A 377 -0.86 1.46 15.97
CA VAL A 377 -0.12 1.91 17.17
C VAL A 377 -0.98 1.85 18.41
N ASP A 378 -2.25 2.27 18.34
CA ASP A 378 -3.21 2.18 19.45
C ASP A 378 -3.45 0.72 19.89
N ALA A 379 -3.41 -0.24 18.96
CA ALA A 379 -3.45 -1.67 19.24
C ALA A 379 -2.13 -2.22 19.82
N GLY A 380 -1.08 -1.39 19.95
CA GLY A 380 0.17 -1.71 20.60
C GLY A 380 1.31 -2.15 19.67
N ILE A 381 1.23 -1.89 18.36
CA ILE A 381 2.35 -2.03 17.42
C ILE A 381 3.28 -0.83 17.60
N SER A 382 4.60 -1.02 17.48
CA SER A 382 5.55 0.10 17.58
C SER A 382 5.42 1.06 16.39
N ASN A 383 5.79 2.35 16.58
CA ASN A 383 5.78 3.34 15.48
C ASN A 383 6.64 2.86 14.29
N TYR A 384 7.81 2.27 14.57
CA TYR A 384 8.69 1.72 13.55
C TYR A 384 8.02 0.57 12.76
N ASP A 385 7.41 -0.41 13.45
CA ASP A 385 6.80 -1.56 12.78
C ASP A 385 5.50 -1.17 12.05
N ALA A 386 4.76 -0.17 12.54
CA ALA A 386 3.63 0.41 11.83
C ALA A 386 4.10 1.07 10.52
N LEU A 387 5.18 1.87 10.54
CA LEU A 387 5.79 2.43 9.32
C LEU A 387 6.33 1.33 8.40
N LYS A 388 6.99 0.31 8.97
CA LYS A 388 7.55 -0.81 8.21
C LYS A 388 6.46 -1.59 7.47
N SER A 389 5.25 -1.70 8.05
CA SER A 389 4.10 -2.35 7.40
C SER A 389 3.65 -1.64 6.11
N GLY A 390 3.96 -0.34 5.97
CA GLY A 390 3.67 0.46 4.77
C GLY A 390 4.90 0.76 3.89
N THR A 391 6.08 0.30 4.25
CA THR A 391 7.33 0.59 3.51
C THR A 391 8.06 -0.67 3.10
N LEU A 392 8.95 -1.20 3.92
CA LEU A 392 9.76 -2.37 3.63
C LEU A 392 8.92 -3.66 3.49
N ASN A 393 7.92 -3.86 4.34
CA ASN A 393 7.11 -5.07 4.32
C ASN A 393 6.37 -5.29 2.99
N PRO A 394 5.71 -4.28 2.36
CA PRO A 394 5.16 -4.41 1.01
C PRO A 394 6.19 -4.81 -0.04
N ALA A 395 7.41 -4.26 0.04
CA ALA A 395 8.48 -4.63 -0.88
C ALA A 395 8.89 -6.10 -0.71
N ILE A 396 9.03 -6.58 0.52
CA ILE A 396 9.28 -8.01 0.83
C ILE A 396 8.12 -8.88 0.33
N PHE A 397 6.87 -8.47 0.60
CA PHE A 397 5.68 -9.22 0.20
C PHE A 397 5.62 -9.45 -1.32
N PHE A 398 6.05 -8.47 -2.11
CA PHE A 398 6.11 -8.57 -3.57
C PHE A 398 7.44 -9.12 -4.11
N GLY A 399 8.42 -9.44 -3.26
CA GLY A 399 9.78 -9.84 -3.69
C GLY A 399 10.53 -8.70 -4.41
N LYS A 400 10.31 -7.45 -3.99
CA LYS A 400 10.81 -6.20 -4.58
C LYS A 400 11.65 -5.37 -3.60
N GLU A 401 12.18 -5.96 -2.57
CA GLU A 401 12.97 -5.31 -1.51
C GLU A 401 14.25 -4.65 -2.04
N ASN A 402 14.67 -4.94 -3.26
CA ASN A 402 15.78 -4.29 -3.93
C ASN A 402 15.34 -3.15 -4.89
N GLU A 403 14.04 -2.87 -4.99
CA GLU A 403 13.50 -1.87 -5.90
C GLU A 403 12.90 -0.65 -5.18
N PHE A 404 12.17 -0.86 -4.06
CA PHE A 404 11.49 0.19 -3.29
C PHE A 404 11.36 -0.17 -1.80
N GLY A 405 10.73 0.69 -1.01
CA GLY A 405 10.43 0.47 0.41
C GLY A 405 11.54 0.89 1.38
N MET A 406 12.69 1.34 0.87
CA MET A 406 13.80 1.86 1.67
C MET A 406 14.38 3.13 1.05
N VAL A 407 14.95 4.02 1.90
CA VAL A 407 15.82 5.11 1.41
C VAL A 407 17.24 4.56 1.27
N LYS A 408 17.55 4.04 0.08
CA LYS A 408 18.80 3.34 -0.21
C LYS A 408 19.22 3.57 -1.66
N ALA A 409 20.54 3.72 -1.91
CA ALA A 409 21.05 3.88 -3.25
C ALA A 409 20.65 2.70 -4.17
N GLY A 410 20.20 3.02 -5.38
CA GLY A 410 19.66 2.07 -6.36
C GLY A 410 18.13 1.90 -6.29
N HIS A 411 17.48 2.25 -5.18
CA HIS A 411 16.03 2.16 -5.01
C HIS A 411 15.31 3.29 -5.76
N SER A 412 14.02 3.05 -6.05
CA SER A 412 13.11 4.06 -6.59
C SER A 412 13.04 5.28 -5.65
N ALA A 413 13.09 6.47 -6.22
CA ALA A 413 12.94 7.70 -5.48
C ALA A 413 11.44 7.99 -5.23
N ASP A 414 10.82 7.12 -4.45
CA ASP A 414 9.49 7.23 -3.87
C ASP A 414 9.68 7.61 -2.40
N LEU A 415 9.49 8.90 -2.05
CA LEU A 415 9.94 9.48 -0.78
C LEU A 415 8.91 10.45 -0.20
N ILE A 416 8.90 10.58 1.12
CA ILE A 416 8.13 11.60 1.84
C ILE A 416 9.09 12.42 2.69
N LEU A 417 9.02 13.75 2.59
CA LEU A 417 9.75 14.67 3.47
C LEU A 417 8.80 15.17 4.56
N LEU A 418 8.98 14.67 5.78
CA LEU A 418 8.17 14.97 6.97
C LEU A 418 8.75 16.13 7.77
N ASN A 419 7.90 16.87 8.48
CA ASN A 419 8.29 17.99 9.31
C ASN A 419 8.69 17.60 10.75
N ALA A 420 8.40 16.36 11.16
CA ALA A 420 8.75 15.82 12.47
C ALA A 420 9.05 14.32 12.38
N ASN A 421 9.66 13.76 13.45
CA ASN A 421 10.07 12.35 13.50
C ASN A 421 8.88 11.40 13.71
N PRO A 422 8.52 10.57 12.73
CA PRO A 422 7.41 9.62 12.87
C PRO A 422 7.73 8.42 13.79
N LEU A 423 9.00 8.22 14.14
CA LEU A 423 9.39 7.20 15.13
C LEU A 423 9.05 7.63 16.56
N ASP A 424 9.00 8.96 16.82
CA ASP A 424 8.57 9.50 18.12
C ASP A 424 7.05 9.58 18.21
N ASP A 425 6.39 10.02 17.12
CA ASP A 425 4.93 10.13 17.03
C ASP A 425 4.47 9.79 15.60
N ILE A 426 3.74 8.70 15.45
CA ILE A 426 3.24 8.22 14.17
C ILE A 426 2.34 9.25 13.46
N SER A 427 1.67 10.13 14.19
CA SER A 427 0.83 11.19 13.63
C SER A 427 1.60 12.21 12.80
N SER A 428 2.93 12.28 12.99
CA SER A 428 3.85 13.13 12.21
C SER A 428 3.84 12.83 10.72
N VAL A 429 3.40 11.63 10.31
CA VAL A 429 3.24 11.24 8.89
C VAL A 429 2.27 12.17 8.16
N SER A 430 1.30 12.75 8.87
CA SER A 430 0.36 13.73 8.31
C SER A 430 0.98 15.09 8.00
N SER A 431 2.09 15.44 8.68
CA SER A 431 2.78 16.73 8.55
C SER A 431 3.99 16.61 7.64
N ARG A 432 3.83 16.94 6.36
CA ARG A 432 4.87 16.79 5.34
C ARG A 432 5.23 18.12 4.68
N SER A 433 6.42 18.19 4.11
CA SER A 433 6.88 19.28 3.23
C SER A 433 6.68 18.96 1.76
N GLY A 434 6.45 17.68 1.43
CA GLY A 434 6.16 17.23 0.08
C GLY A 434 6.37 15.73 -0.10
N VAL A 435 6.05 15.26 -1.30
CA VAL A 435 6.13 13.85 -1.72
C VAL A 435 6.91 13.76 -3.01
N MET A 436 7.76 12.75 -3.12
CA MET A 436 8.42 12.41 -4.38
C MET A 436 7.90 11.05 -4.87
N VAL A 437 7.53 10.96 -6.13
CA VAL A 437 7.13 9.72 -6.79
C VAL A 437 8.00 9.50 -8.01
N ARG A 438 8.76 8.42 -8.03
CA ARG A 438 9.71 8.07 -9.09
C ARG A 438 10.56 9.28 -9.54
N GLY A 439 11.08 10.06 -8.56
CA GLY A 439 11.93 11.23 -8.80
C GLY A 439 11.18 12.53 -9.08
N ARG A 440 9.88 12.54 -9.33
CA ARG A 440 9.07 13.76 -9.44
C ARG A 440 8.74 14.29 -8.06
N TRP A 441 9.27 15.45 -7.74
CA TRP A 441 8.99 16.16 -6.49
C TRP A 441 7.70 16.96 -6.58
N MET A 442 6.82 16.80 -5.61
CA MET A 442 5.61 17.59 -5.39
C MET A 442 5.73 18.27 -4.02
N PRO A 443 6.04 19.57 -3.97
CA PRO A 443 6.06 20.30 -2.71
C PRO A 443 4.65 20.42 -2.12
N GLU A 444 4.55 20.60 -0.80
CA GLU A 444 3.26 20.68 -0.11
C GLU A 444 2.34 21.77 -0.70
N SER A 445 2.90 22.87 -1.21
CA SER A 445 2.13 23.94 -1.87
C SER A 445 1.41 23.46 -3.14
N GLU A 446 2.06 22.62 -3.97
CA GLU A 446 1.45 22.01 -5.17
C GLU A 446 0.36 21.01 -4.76
N ILE A 447 0.65 20.18 -3.73
CA ILE A 447 -0.31 19.22 -3.20
C ILE A 447 -1.56 19.93 -2.69
N GLN A 448 -1.41 20.98 -1.88
CA GLN A 448 -2.56 21.72 -1.33
C GLN A 448 -3.38 22.45 -2.40
N GLN A 449 -2.72 22.99 -3.43
CA GLN A 449 -3.42 23.58 -4.58
C GLN A 449 -4.31 22.54 -5.27
N ARG A 450 -3.79 21.36 -5.59
CA ARG A 450 -4.57 20.31 -6.26
C ARG A 450 -5.68 19.75 -5.37
N LEU A 451 -5.42 19.60 -4.07
CA LEU A 451 -6.45 19.22 -3.09
C LEU A 451 -7.59 20.24 -3.03
N ALA A 452 -7.29 21.55 -3.11
CA ALA A 452 -8.33 22.58 -3.15
C ALA A 452 -9.19 22.49 -4.43
N GLU A 453 -8.57 22.18 -5.58
CA GLU A 453 -9.29 21.93 -6.84
C GLU A 453 -10.24 20.73 -6.70
N ILE A 454 -9.79 19.61 -6.13
CA ILE A 454 -10.63 18.43 -5.90
C ILE A 454 -11.80 18.76 -4.97
N ALA A 455 -11.57 19.49 -3.87
CA ALA A 455 -12.62 19.91 -2.96
C ALA A 455 -13.66 20.78 -3.68
N ALA A 456 -13.21 21.76 -4.50
CA ALA A 456 -14.09 22.62 -5.28
C ALA A 456 -14.94 21.83 -6.30
N GLN A 457 -14.37 20.80 -6.95
CA GLN A 457 -15.11 19.90 -7.86
C GLN A 457 -16.22 19.13 -7.11
N ASN A 458 -16.01 18.79 -5.86
CA ASN A 458 -17.01 18.14 -4.98
C ASN A 458 -18.00 19.13 -4.35
N GLY A 459 -17.87 20.45 -4.64
CA GLY A 459 -18.79 21.49 -4.15
C GLY A 459 -18.49 22.01 -2.73
N TYR A 460 -17.19 22.01 -2.34
CA TYR A 460 -16.69 22.57 -1.07
C TYR A 460 -15.83 23.81 -1.29
#